data_c672d708c893bf9e582fef210b5b4034
#
_entry.id   c672d708c893bf9e582fef210b5b4034
#
_cell.length_a   1.000
_cell.length_b   1.000
_cell.length_c   1.000
_cell.angle_alpha   90.00
_cell.angle_beta   90.00
_cell.angle_gamma   90.00
#
_symmetry.space_group_name_H-M   'P 1'
#
loop_
_entity.id
_entity.type
_entity.pdbx_description
1 polymer ?
#
loop_
_entity_poly.entity_id
_entity_poly.type
_entity_poly.pdbx_seq_one_letter_code
_entity_poly.pdbx_strand_id
1 'polypeptide(L)'
;MSVITVSGVVLRADDGALLTVRKRGTSRFMLPGGKPEPGEDALAAAVRECREELGVDLTPESLELVGTFRTAAANEPGHEVIGTIFTHAAPPDVAPAAEIAELRWLDPTGPLPDDLAPLLAERVIPAILGRSTVERARVAHRGSSPI
;
A
#
# COMPACT_ATOMS: atom_id res chain seq x y z
N MET A 1 -8.19 5.46 23.75
CA MET A 1 -7.59 4.83 22.58
C MET A 1 -7.69 5.78 21.40
N SER A 2 -6.59 6.11 20.78
CA SER A 2 -6.62 7.05 19.67
C SER A 2 -6.58 6.33 18.33
N VAL A 3 -7.05 7.04 17.31
CA VAL A 3 -7.08 6.56 15.94
C VAL A 3 -6.09 7.38 15.11
N ILE A 4 -5.24 6.68 14.37
CA ILE A 4 -4.24 7.29 13.49
C ILE A 4 -4.76 7.15 12.06
N THR A 5 -4.92 8.27 11.37
CA THR A 5 -5.36 8.25 9.97
C THR A 5 -4.13 8.36 9.07
N VAL A 6 -4.02 7.44 8.10
CA VAL A 6 -2.90 7.43 7.16
C VAL A 6 -3.40 7.24 5.74
N SER A 7 -2.52 7.55 4.80
CA SER A 7 -2.71 7.29 3.39
C SER A 7 -1.56 6.43 2.92
N GLY A 8 -1.82 5.46 2.06
CA GLY A 8 -0.76 4.57 1.59
C GLY A 8 -0.96 4.16 0.14
N VAL A 9 0.11 3.65 -0.48
CA VAL A 9 0.08 3.28 -1.88
C VAL A 9 0.64 1.88 -2.08
N VAL A 10 -0.12 1.05 -2.78
CA VAL A 10 0.36 -0.24 -3.29
C VAL A 10 1.06 0.05 -4.62
N LEU A 11 2.39 0.08 -4.62
CA LEU A 11 3.19 0.25 -5.83
C LEU A 11 3.50 -1.13 -6.39
N ARG A 12 3.00 -1.42 -7.59
CA ARG A 12 3.07 -2.76 -8.19
C ARG A 12 4.12 -2.81 -9.28
N ALA A 13 5.04 -3.77 -9.16
CA ALA A 13 5.95 -4.11 -10.24
C ALA A 13 5.21 -4.91 -11.33
N ASP A 14 5.84 -5.02 -12.51
CA ASP A 14 5.25 -5.75 -13.63
C ASP A 14 5.00 -7.22 -13.32
N ASP A 15 5.80 -7.81 -12.43
CA ASP A 15 5.65 -9.21 -12.01
C ASP A 15 4.63 -9.40 -10.89
N GLY A 16 3.99 -8.33 -10.43
CA GLY A 16 2.99 -8.38 -9.37
C GLY A 16 3.55 -8.16 -7.97
N ALA A 17 4.84 -7.99 -7.81
CA ALA A 17 5.43 -7.71 -6.51
C ALA A 17 5.01 -6.33 -6.01
N LEU A 18 4.86 -6.20 -4.70
CA LEU A 18 4.49 -4.95 -4.04
C LEU A 18 5.71 -4.35 -3.34
N LEU A 19 5.85 -3.04 -3.43
CA LEU A 19 6.92 -2.36 -2.70
C LEU A 19 6.50 -2.15 -1.26
N THR A 20 7.37 -2.61 -0.33
CA THR A 20 7.21 -2.33 1.08
C THR A 20 8.40 -1.54 1.58
N VAL A 21 8.17 -0.76 2.63
CA VAL A 21 9.19 0.10 3.23
C VAL A 21 9.25 -0.15 4.74
N ARG A 22 10.43 0.01 5.31
CA ARG A 22 10.63 -0.03 6.75
C ARG A 22 11.24 1.30 7.17
N LYS A 23 10.59 1.96 8.12
CA LYS A 23 11.09 3.23 8.64
C LYS A 23 12.21 2.97 9.64
N ARG A 24 13.14 3.91 9.69
CA ARG A 24 14.25 3.87 10.65
C ARG A 24 13.73 3.75 12.07
N GLY A 25 14.29 2.85 12.86
CA GLY A 25 13.85 2.64 14.24
C GLY A 25 12.63 1.75 14.40
N THR A 26 12.08 1.20 13.32
CA THR A 26 10.94 0.28 13.39
C THR A 26 11.35 -1.09 12.85
N SER A 27 10.54 -2.11 13.20
CA SER A 27 10.82 -3.49 12.80
C SER A 27 9.85 -4.00 11.73
N ARG A 28 8.78 -3.25 11.41
CA ARG A 28 7.73 -3.72 10.50
C ARG A 28 7.85 -3.07 9.13
N PHE A 29 7.61 -3.88 8.10
CA PHE A 29 7.47 -3.38 6.73
C PHE A 29 6.02 -3.00 6.47
N MET A 30 5.82 -1.91 5.79
CA MET A 30 4.51 -1.34 5.51
C MET A 30 4.48 -0.74 4.12
N LEU A 31 3.31 -0.30 3.68
CA LEU A 31 3.21 0.43 2.42
C LEU A 31 3.84 1.81 2.55
N PRO A 32 4.41 2.35 1.46
CA PRO A 32 4.80 3.76 1.46
C PRO A 32 3.57 4.62 1.71
N GLY A 33 3.74 5.65 2.54
CA GLY A 33 2.64 6.54 2.91
C GLY A 33 2.87 7.18 4.27
N GLY A 34 1.86 7.89 4.75
CA GLY A 34 1.92 8.56 6.03
C GLY A 34 0.65 9.34 6.35
N LYS A 35 0.75 10.18 7.34
CA LYS A 35 -0.38 10.97 7.82
C LYS A 35 -0.63 12.17 6.92
N PRO A 36 -1.90 12.44 6.50
CA PRO A 36 -2.20 13.68 5.80
C PRO A 36 -1.87 14.90 6.68
N GLU A 37 -1.38 15.95 6.03
CA GLU A 37 -1.14 17.22 6.70
C GLU A 37 -2.43 18.05 6.70
N PRO A 38 -2.53 19.08 7.57
CA PRO A 38 -3.72 19.92 7.59
C PRO A 38 -4.05 20.48 6.20
N GLY A 39 -5.30 20.35 5.78
CA GLY A 39 -5.75 20.79 4.47
C GLY A 39 -5.46 19.81 3.33
N GLU A 40 -4.80 18.70 3.61
CA GLU A 40 -4.41 17.71 2.61
C GLU A 40 -5.40 16.55 2.62
N ASP A 41 -5.89 16.14 1.44
CA ASP A 41 -6.71 14.95 1.37
C ASP A 41 -5.83 13.69 1.26
N ALA A 42 -6.47 12.53 1.28
CA ALA A 42 -5.75 11.25 1.26
C ALA A 42 -4.91 11.09 -0.01
N LEU A 43 -5.42 11.51 -1.16
CA LEU A 43 -4.71 11.40 -2.43
C LEU A 43 -3.47 12.28 -2.45
N ALA A 44 -3.60 13.53 -2.02
CA ALA A 44 -2.47 14.46 -1.95
C ALA A 44 -1.40 13.94 -0.98
N ALA A 45 -1.82 13.42 0.17
CA ALA A 45 -0.90 12.83 1.14
C ALA A 45 -0.14 11.65 0.54
N ALA A 46 -0.83 10.78 -0.20
CA ALA A 46 -0.21 9.62 -0.84
C ALA A 46 0.89 10.05 -1.83
N VAL A 47 0.60 11.04 -2.66
CA VAL A 47 1.56 11.56 -3.65
C VAL A 47 2.76 12.19 -2.94
N ARG A 48 2.51 13.01 -1.94
CA ARG A 48 3.59 13.70 -1.20
C ARG A 48 4.49 12.72 -0.47
N GLU A 49 3.90 11.74 0.23
CA GLU A 49 4.68 10.77 0.99
C GLU A 49 5.56 9.90 0.08
N CYS A 50 5.06 9.51 -1.07
CA CYS A 50 5.87 8.73 -2.02
C CYS A 50 7.03 9.57 -2.56
N ARG A 51 6.84 10.87 -2.75
CA ARG A 51 7.95 11.75 -3.14
C ARG A 51 8.99 11.83 -2.03
N GLU A 52 8.56 12.01 -0.79
CA GLU A 52 9.47 12.13 0.35
C GLU A 52 10.20 10.82 0.63
N GLU A 53 9.48 9.70 0.63
CA GLU A 53 10.03 8.41 1.04
C GLU A 53 10.79 7.69 -0.04
N LEU A 54 10.42 7.87 -1.30
CA LEU A 54 10.95 7.08 -2.42
C LEU A 54 11.56 7.93 -3.53
N GLY A 55 11.44 9.26 -3.45
CA GLY A 55 11.97 10.14 -4.49
C GLY A 55 11.25 10.07 -5.82
N VAL A 56 9.98 9.65 -5.84
CA VAL A 56 9.22 9.50 -7.08
C VAL A 56 8.01 10.42 -7.11
N ASP A 57 7.65 10.88 -8.30
CA ASP A 57 6.48 11.71 -8.52
C ASP A 57 5.40 10.86 -9.18
N LEU A 58 4.40 10.48 -8.38
CA LEU A 58 3.26 9.75 -8.90
C LEU A 58 2.30 10.72 -9.57
N THR A 59 1.62 10.24 -10.61
CA THR A 59 0.57 10.99 -11.29
C THR A 59 -0.72 10.83 -10.51
N PRO A 60 -1.25 11.89 -9.89
CA PRO A 60 -2.46 11.76 -9.05
C PRO A 60 -3.64 11.10 -9.77
N GLU A 61 -3.81 11.40 -11.05
CA GLU A 61 -4.91 10.87 -11.85
C GLU A 61 -4.77 9.38 -12.13
N SER A 62 -3.56 8.82 -11.98
CA SER A 62 -3.29 7.40 -12.19
C SER A 62 -3.42 6.57 -10.92
N LEU A 63 -3.61 7.20 -9.78
CA LEU A 63 -3.83 6.50 -8.52
C LEU A 63 -5.27 6.03 -8.44
N GLU A 64 -5.45 4.72 -8.22
CA GLU A 64 -6.78 4.12 -8.09
C GLU A 64 -7.03 3.76 -6.63
N LEU A 65 -8.21 4.06 -6.13
CA LEU A 65 -8.58 3.74 -4.75
C LEU A 65 -8.76 2.23 -4.60
N VAL A 66 -8.04 1.63 -3.66
CA VAL A 66 -8.26 0.23 -3.27
C VAL A 66 -9.36 0.18 -2.21
N GLY A 67 -9.30 1.03 -1.21
CA GLY A 67 -10.29 1.09 -0.16
C GLY A 67 -9.77 1.80 1.07
N THR A 68 -10.63 1.84 2.10
CA THR A 68 -10.28 2.37 3.41
C THR A 68 -10.42 1.24 4.42
N PHE A 69 -9.37 1.02 5.21
CA PHE A 69 -9.26 -0.13 6.10
C PHE A 69 -8.89 0.30 7.51
N ARG A 70 -9.34 -0.49 8.49
CA ARG A 70 -9.03 -0.24 9.90
C ARG A 70 -8.34 -1.46 10.51
N THR A 71 -7.30 -1.21 11.30
CA THR A 71 -6.58 -2.27 11.99
C THR A 71 -5.82 -1.70 13.19
N ALA A 72 -5.16 -2.57 13.97
CA ALA A 72 -4.27 -2.14 15.03
C ALA A 72 -3.03 -1.44 14.45
N ALA A 73 -2.52 -0.43 15.16
CA ALA A 73 -1.32 0.27 14.73
C ALA A 73 -0.08 -0.63 14.93
N ALA A 74 0.81 -0.65 13.93
CA ALA A 74 1.97 -1.54 13.92
C ALA A 74 2.96 -1.25 15.04
N ASN A 75 3.24 0.04 15.26
CA ASN A 75 4.30 0.47 16.18
C ASN A 75 3.79 1.31 17.34
N GLU A 76 2.48 1.33 17.56
CA GLU A 76 1.86 2.15 18.60
C GLU A 76 0.79 1.33 19.33
N PRO A 77 1.18 0.54 20.35
CA PRO A 77 0.24 -0.31 21.07
C PRO A 77 -0.93 0.49 21.65
N GLY A 78 -2.12 -0.08 21.57
CA GLY A 78 -3.33 0.57 22.08
C GLY A 78 -3.96 1.56 21.12
N HIS A 79 -3.41 1.73 19.93
CA HIS A 79 -3.94 2.64 18.92
C HIS A 79 -4.45 1.85 17.71
N GLU A 80 -5.37 2.45 16.98
CA GLU A 80 -5.86 1.92 15.71
C GLU A 80 -5.40 2.79 14.54
N VAL A 81 -5.27 2.17 13.37
CA VAL A 81 -4.98 2.88 12.12
C VAL A 81 -6.18 2.77 11.20
N ILE A 82 -6.57 3.89 10.60
CA ILE A 82 -7.48 3.92 9.46
C ILE A 82 -6.65 4.35 8.25
N GLY A 83 -6.52 3.47 7.27
CA GLY A 83 -5.70 3.75 6.09
C GLY A 83 -6.55 3.84 4.83
N THR A 84 -6.42 4.94 4.10
CA THR A 84 -6.96 5.08 2.75
C THR A 84 -5.86 4.66 1.78
N ILE A 85 -6.12 3.61 1.01
CA ILE A 85 -5.10 2.92 0.23
C ILE A 85 -5.40 3.05 -1.26
N PHE A 86 -4.38 3.46 -2.00
CA PHE A 86 -4.42 3.58 -3.46
C PHE A 86 -3.46 2.57 -4.07
N THR A 87 -3.61 2.32 -5.37
CA THR A 87 -2.66 1.50 -6.13
C THR A 87 -2.15 2.28 -7.34
N HIS A 88 -0.93 1.98 -7.75
CA HIS A 88 -0.25 2.62 -8.88
C HIS A 88 0.87 1.70 -9.36
N ALA A 89 1.21 1.77 -10.62
CA ALA A 89 2.36 1.05 -11.13
C ALA A 89 3.65 1.59 -10.48
N ALA A 90 4.57 0.71 -10.11
CA ALA A 90 5.80 1.14 -9.48
C ALA A 90 6.69 1.88 -10.48
N PRO A 91 7.12 3.12 -10.17
CA PRO A 91 8.11 3.79 -11.01
C PRO A 91 9.45 3.07 -10.93
N PRO A 92 10.28 3.14 -12.00
CA PRO A 92 11.54 2.41 -12.02
C PRO A 92 12.62 2.94 -11.07
N ASP A 93 12.50 4.18 -10.62
CA ASP A 93 13.56 4.87 -9.89
C ASP A 93 13.32 4.96 -8.39
N VAL A 94 12.57 4.01 -7.81
CA VAL A 94 12.32 4.03 -6.37
C VAL A 94 13.63 3.80 -5.62
N ALA A 95 13.88 4.63 -4.60
CA ALA A 95 15.04 4.53 -3.74
C ALA A 95 14.67 5.04 -2.36
N PRO A 96 15.24 4.46 -1.28
CA PRO A 96 14.90 4.91 0.05
C PRO A 96 15.42 6.34 0.30
N ALA A 97 14.55 7.18 0.88
CA ALA A 97 14.87 8.56 1.20
C ALA A 97 14.22 8.91 2.54
N ALA A 98 14.55 10.07 3.09
CA ALA A 98 14.02 10.57 4.35
C ALA A 98 14.21 9.53 5.46
N GLU A 99 13.13 9.13 6.12
CA GLU A 99 13.18 8.21 7.26
C GLU A 99 13.15 6.74 6.88
N ILE A 100 13.18 6.40 5.58
CA ILE A 100 13.11 5.02 5.12
C ILE A 100 14.49 4.38 5.22
N ALA A 101 14.57 3.31 6.03
CA ALA A 101 15.80 2.58 6.22
C ALA A 101 16.01 1.51 5.16
N GLU A 102 14.90 0.94 4.65
CA GLU A 102 15.00 -0.25 3.82
C GLU A 102 13.78 -0.40 2.93
N LEU A 103 13.98 -0.86 1.68
CA LEU A 103 12.92 -1.26 0.77
C LEU A 103 12.94 -2.77 0.61
N ARG A 104 11.77 -3.37 0.44
CA ARG A 104 11.68 -4.80 0.15
C ARG A 104 10.49 -5.07 -0.75
N TRP A 105 10.74 -5.74 -1.86
CA TRP A 105 9.67 -6.21 -2.75
C TRP A 105 9.05 -7.47 -2.16
N LEU A 106 7.73 -7.53 -2.18
CA LEU A 106 6.95 -8.60 -1.58
C LEU A 106 6.09 -9.26 -2.64
N ASP A 107 6.16 -10.60 -2.72
CA ASP A 107 5.22 -11.37 -3.51
C ASP A 107 3.96 -11.59 -2.66
N PRO A 108 2.83 -10.95 -2.98
CA PRO A 108 1.64 -11.08 -2.14
C PRO A 108 0.94 -12.43 -2.27
N THR A 109 1.30 -13.23 -3.27
CA THR A 109 0.66 -14.54 -3.51
C THR A 109 1.37 -15.69 -2.80
N GLY A 110 2.61 -15.46 -2.34
CA GLY A 110 3.38 -16.48 -1.62
C GLY A 110 3.16 -16.41 -0.12
N PRO A 111 3.94 -17.20 0.65
CA PRO A 111 3.91 -17.10 2.11
C PRO A 111 4.34 -15.69 2.54
N LEU A 112 3.57 -15.09 3.43
CA LEU A 112 3.86 -13.74 3.89
C LEU A 112 4.87 -13.77 5.04
N PRO A 113 5.86 -12.83 5.05
CA PRO A 113 6.73 -12.67 6.20
C PRO A 113 5.92 -12.27 7.43
N ASP A 114 6.45 -12.55 8.61
CA ASP A 114 5.79 -12.20 9.86
C ASP A 114 6.10 -10.79 10.36
N ASP A 115 6.90 -10.04 9.61
CA ASP A 115 7.30 -8.68 9.95
C ASP A 115 6.53 -7.59 9.17
N LEU A 116 5.36 -7.91 8.65
CA LEU A 116 4.52 -6.92 7.98
C LEU A 116 3.64 -6.19 8.98
N ALA A 117 3.36 -4.92 8.70
CA ALA A 117 2.38 -4.16 9.46
C ALA A 117 0.99 -4.79 9.32
N PRO A 118 0.18 -4.79 10.40
CA PRO A 118 -1.15 -5.41 10.34
C PRO A 118 -2.05 -4.87 9.23
N LEU A 119 -2.02 -3.57 8.97
CA LEU A 119 -2.82 -3.00 7.90
C LEU A 119 -2.52 -3.67 6.56
N LEU A 120 -1.24 -3.88 6.26
CA LEU A 120 -0.81 -4.52 5.02
C LEU A 120 -1.19 -5.99 4.99
N ALA A 121 -0.79 -6.75 6.02
CA ALA A 121 -0.96 -8.20 6.03
C ALA A 121 -2.42 -8.63 6.16
N GLU A 122 -3.18 -7.96 7.02
CA GLU A 122 -4.52 -8.41 7.41
C GLU A 122 -5.63 -7.79 6.57
N ARG A 123 -5.39 -6.64 5.96
CA ARG A 123 -6.43 -5.90 5.23
C ARG A 123 -6.12 -5.69 3.77
N VAL A 124 -4.97 -5.09 3.46
CA VAL A 124 -4.67 -4.66 2.10
C VAL A 124 -4.38 -5.85 1.19
N ILE A 125 -3.49 -6.75 1.59
CA ILE A 125 -3.15 -7.91 0.75
C ILE A 125 -4.38 -8.77 0.47
N PRO A 126 -5.21 -9.14 1.47
CA PRO A 126 -6.44 -9.88 1.16
C PRO A 126 -7.37 -9.13 0.21
N ALA A 127 -7.47 -7.80 0.33
CA ALA A 127 -8.33 -7.01 -0.53
C ALA A 127 -7.86 -7.01 -1.99
N ILE A 128 -6.56 -6.82 -2.23
CA ILE A 128 -6.02 -6.80 -3.59
C ILE A 128 -6.04 -8.19 -4.23
N LEU A 129 -5.80 -9.25 -3.46
CA LEU A 129 -5.89 -10.61 -3.97
C LEU A 129 -7.34 -10.95 -4.30
N GLY A 130 -8.29 -10.52 -3.48
CA GLY A 130 -9.72 -10.71 -3.75
C GLY A 130 -10.16 -9.99 -5.01
N ARG A 131 -9.71 -8.76 -5.23
CA ARG A 131 -9.99 -8.00 -6.44
C ARG A 131 -9.42 -8.71 -7.67
N SER A 132 -8.16 -9.14 -7.60
CA SER A 132 -7.53 -9.86 -8.70
C SER A 132 -8.28 -11.13 -9.04
N THR A 133 -8.74 -11.87 -8.03
CA THR A 133 -9.53 -13.09 -8.23
C THR A 133 -10.84 -12.77 -8.93
N VAL A 134 -11.54 -11.72 -8.49
CA VAL A 134 -12.80 -11.28 -9.10
C VAL A 134 -12.58 -10.85 -10.54
N GLU A 135 -11.52 -10.11 -10.81
CA GLU A 135 -11.18 -9.68 -12.16
C GLU A 135 -10.92 -10.88 -13.07
N ARG A 136 -10.15 -11.85 -12.60
CA ARG A 136 -9.87 -13.09 -13.37
C ARG A 136 -11.15 -13.86 -13.65
N ALA A 137 -12.04 -13.97 -12.67
CA ALA A 137 -13.31 -14.66 -12.84
C ALA A 137 -14.18 -13.98 -13.89
N ARG A 138 -14.22 -12.66 -13.87
CA ARG A 138 -14.96 -11.89 -14.88
C ARG A 138 -14.42 -12.12 -16.29
N VAL A 139 -13.10 -12.07 -16.43
CA VAL A 139 -12.45 -12.29 -17.72
C VAL A 139 -12.70 -13.70 -18.21
N ALA A 140 -12.54 -14.70 -17.34
CA ALA A 140 -12.80 -16.10 -17.70
C ALA A 140 -14.26 -16.30 -18.12
N HIS A 141 -15.20 -15.72 -17.40
CA HIS A 141 -16.61 -15.80 -17.72
C HIS A 141 -16.91 -15.19 -19.10
N ARG A 142 -16.36 -14.02 -19.37
CA ARG A 142 -16.53 -13.37 -20.68
C ARG A 142 -15.92 -14.20 -21.80
N GLY A 143 -14.73 -14.77 -21.55
CA GLY A 143 -14.04 -15.59 -22.53
C GLY A 143 -14.76 -16.89 -22.84
N SER A 144 -15.47 -17.46 -21.87
CA SER A 144 -16.24 -18.69 -22.06
C SER A 144 -17.65 -18.44 -22.55
N SER A 145 -18.11 -17.22 -22.51
CA SER A 145 -19.41 -16.84 -23.03
C SER A 145 -19.38 -16.96 -24.55
N PRO A 146 -20.45 -17.45 -25.20
CA PRO A 146 -20.51 -17.52 -26.66
C PRO A 146 -20.73 -16.14 -27.22
N ILE A 147 -19.74 -15.44 -27.14
CA ILE A 147 -19.71 -14.03 -27.55
C ILE A 147 -19.67 -13.98 -29.05
#